data_5d7f87a95cfadb9cb7cb7492b26eb830
#
_entry.id   5d7f87a95cfadb9cb7cb7492b26eb830
#
_cell.length_a   1.000
_cell.length_b   1.000
_cell.length_c   1.000
_cell.angle_alpha   90.00
_cell.angle_beta   90.00
_cell.angle_gamma   90.00
#
_symmetry.space_group_name_H-M   'P 1'
#
loop_
_entity.id
_entity.type
_entity.pdbx_description
1 polymer ?
#
loop_
_entity_poly.entity_id
_entity_poly.type
_entity_poly.pdbx_seq_one_letter_code
_entity_poly.pdbx_strand_id
1 'polypeptide(L)'
;FLLYREAVKRLHFSDLQGIFAASAYLFQPAVILNSSCWGQVDSVYTLMIILMCLFLMKGNLLPAYAVYGLGVLLKPQMLIFTPVLLAGIWDHVFLQDFSWRKFFYNLCGGLVVICGMLLLCAPFGLTAAISQYTSTLGSYEYAAINAYNFWGLLGMNWVDQNTIFLFLPCKTWGTIVILLIVL
;
A
#
# COMPACT_ATOMS: atom_id res chain seq x y z
N PHE A 1 12.33 -15.05 3.26
CA PHE A 1 12.00 -15.80 4.50
C PHE A 1 10.51 -15.74 4.84
N LEU A 2 9.88 -14.56 4.87
CA LEU A 2 8.45 -14.43 5.20
C LEU A 2 7.56 -15.25 4.24
N LEU A 3 7.76 -15.12 2.92
CA LEU A 3 7.00 -15.86 1.91
C LEU A 3 7.12 -17.37 2.10
N TYR A 4 8.34 -17.89 2.31
CA TYR A 4 8.57 -19.30 2.65
C TYR A 4 7.78 -19.73 3.89
N ARG A 5 7.94 -18.97 4.97
CA ARG A 5 7.30 -19.31 6.25
C ARG A 5 5.78 -19.34 6.15
N GLU A 6 5.16 -18.35 5.48
CA GLU A 6 3.71 -18.30 5.36
C GLU A 6 3.19 -19.37 4.36
N ALA A 7 3.94 -19.68 3.29
CA ALA A 7 3.62 -20.76 2.37
C ALA A 7 3.59 -22.12 3.10
N VAL A 8 4.60 -22.44 3.87
CA VAL A 8 4.66 -23.71 4.62
C VAL A 8 3.63 -23.74 5.74
N LYS A 9 3.52 -22.68 6.56
CA LYS A 9 2.68 -22.71 7.77
C LYS A 9 1.19 -22.52 7.50
N ARG A 10 0.81 -21.72 6.49
CA ARG A 10 -0.59 -21.36 6.23
C ARG A 10 -1.17 -22.04 5.01
N LEU A 11 -0.37 -22.17 3.94
CA LEU A 11 -0.82 -22.83 2.71
C LEU A 11 -0.51 -24.32 2.70
N HIS A 12 0.12 -24.83 3.79
CA HIS A 12 0.50 -26.23 3.95
C HIS A 12 1.38 -26.75 2.81
N PHE A 13 2.21 -25.88 2.25
CA PHE A 13 3.20 -26.27 1.23
C PHE A 13 4.29 -27.11 1.88
N SER A 14 4.85 -28.07 1.12
CA SER A 14 6.09 -28.71 1.52
C SER A 14 7.26 -27.71 1.56
N ASP A 15 8.32 -28.01 2.28
CA ASP A 15 9.50 -27.14 2.36
C ASP A 15 10.06 -26.79 0.98
N LEU A 16 10.09 -27.76 0.06
CA LEU A 16 10.55 -27.55 -1.32
C LEU A 16 9.65 -26.57 -2.07
N GLN A 17 8.34 -26.70 -1.95
CA GLN A 17 7.37 -25.78 -2.55
C GLN A 17 7.48 -24.36 -1.96
N GLY A 18 7.69 -24.27 -0.64
CA GLY A 18 7.92 -22.99 0.04
C GLY A 18 9.20 -22.30 -0.41
N ILE A 19 10.30 -23.06 -0.58
CA ILE A 19 11.56 -22.54 -1.12
C ILE A 19 11.36 -22.08 -2.57
N PHE A 20 10.67 -22.87 -3.39
CA PHE A 20 10.40 -22.51 -4.77
C PHE A 20 9.57 -21.22 -4.88
N ALA A 21 8.50 -21.07 -4.10
CA ALA A 21 7.67 -19.87 -4.07
C ALA A 21 8.47 -18.62 -3.64
N ALA A 22 9.30 -18.74 -2.60
CA ALA A 22 10.16 -17.66 -2.14
C ALA A 22 11.23 -17.28 -3.18
N SER A 23 11.82 -18.29 -3.84
CA SER A 23 12.82 -18.10 -4.88
C SER A 23 12.21 -17.48 -6.14
N ALA A 24 10.99 -17.87 -6.51
CA ALA A 24 10.27 -17.29 -7.65
C ALA A 24 10.07 -15.77 -7.49
N TYR A 25 9.80 -15.29 -6.27
CA TYR A 25 9.77 -13.86 -5.99
C TYR A 25 11.16 -13.23 -6.02
N LEU A 26 12.14 -13.84 -5.33
CA LEU A 26 13.48 -13.29 -5.17
C LEU A 26 14.24 -13.14 -6.49
N PHE A 27 14.08 -14.12 -7.38
CA PHE A 27 14.74 -14.15 -8.68
C PHE A 27 13.88 -13.63 -9.82
N GLN A 28 12.74 -13.03 -9.54
CA GLN A 28 11.92 -12.40 -10.57
C GLN A 28 12.66 -11.21 -11.18
N PRO A 29 12.89 -11.20 -12.52
CA PRO A 29 13.65 -10.14 -13.16
C PRO A 29 13.10 -8.74 -12.89
N ALA A 30 11.77 -8.57 -12.85
CA ALA A 30 11.13 -7.29 -12.55
C ALA A 30 11.49 -6.78 -11.16
N VAL A 31 11.54 -7.65 -10.14
CA VAL A 31 11.93 -7.28 -8.77
C VAL A 31 13.39 -6.85 -8.71
N ILE A 32 14.28 -7.62 -9.38
CA ILE A 32 15.71 -7.31 -9.41
C ILE A 32 15.97 -6.00 -10.14
N LEU A 33 15.39 -5.82 -11.33
CA LEU A 33 15.58 -4.61 -12.15
C LEU A 33 15.03 -3.37 -11.41
N ASN A 34 13.84 -3.47 -10.82
CA ASN A 34 13.23 -2.36 -10.11
C ASN A 34 14.05 -1.94 -8.88
N SER A 35 14.52 -2.91 -8.09
CA SER A 35 15.23 -2.64 -6.84
C SER A 35 16.70 -2.30 -7.05
N SER A 36 17.40 -3.03 -7.93
CA SER A 36 18.86 -2.94 -8.06
C SER A 36 19.30 -2.00 -9.17
N CYS A 37 18.60 -2.00 -10.31
CA CYS A 37 18.99 -1.18 -11.47
C CYS A 37 18.31 0.20 -11.43
N TRP A 38 17.03 0.23 -11.06
CA TRP A 38 16.28 1.49 -10.99
C TRP A 38 16.38 2.18 -9.62
N GLY A 39 16.82 1.45 -8.58
CA GLY A 39 16.97 2.00 -7.23
C GLY A 39 15.66 2.38 -6.54
N GLN A 40 14.53 1.77 -6.94
CA GLN A 40 13.23 2.05 -6.34
C GLN A 40 13.07 1.33 -5.00
N VAL A 41 12.41 1.99 -4.06
CA VAL A 41 12.09 1.43 -2.72
C VAL A 41 10.88 0.49 -2.73
N ASP A 42 10.44 0.04 -3.91
CA ASP A 42 9.21 -0.74 -4.06
C ASP A 42 9.27 -2.11 -3.37
N SER A 43 10.45 -2.70 -3.25
CA SER A 43 10.62 -3.94 -2.47
C SER A 43 10.38 -3.72 -0.98
N VAL A 44 10.83 -2.58 -0.43
CA VAL A 44 10.58 -2.21 0.97
C VAL A 44 9.11 -1.88 1.16
N TYR A 45 8.52 -1.13 0.24
CA TYR A 45 7.10 -0.81 0.22
C TYR A 45 6.22 -2.10 0.18
N THR A 46 6.54 -3.04 -0.71
CA THR A 46 5.87 -4.34 -0.80
C THR A 46 6.00 -5.12 0.52
N LEU A 47 7.16 -5.08 1.17
CA LEU A 47 7.34 -5.69 2.48
C LEU A 47 6.39 -5.08 3.53
N MET A 48 6.19 -3.75 3.53
CA MET A 48 5.24 -3.10 4.44
C MET A 48 3.80 -3.59 4.19
N ILE A 49 3.38 -3.71 2.93
CA ILE A 49 2.06 -4.24 2.58
C ILE A 49 1.90 -5.68 3.11
N ILE A 50 2.87 -6.55 2.85
CA ILE A 50 2.83 -7.96 3.31
C ILE A 50 2.78 -8.02 4.84
N LEU A 51 3.61 -7.24 5.54
CA LEU A 51 3.61 -7.21 7.00
C LEU A 51 2.29 -6.71 7.57
N MET A 52 1.72 -5.64 7.00
CA MET A 52 0.39 -5.14 7.39
C MET A 52 -0.66 -6.24 7.26
N CYS A 53 -0.75 -6.90 6.10
CA CYS A 53 -1.70 -7.98 5.88
C CYS A 53 -1.49 -9.14 6.87
N LEU A 54 -0.25 -9.54 7.12
CA LEU A 54 0.07 -10.60 8.07
C LEU A 54 -0.33 -10.25 9.50
N PHE A 55 -0.15 -9.00 9.92
CA PHE A 55 -0.58 -8.55 11.24
C PHE A 55 -2.10 -8.49 11.35
N LEU A 56 -2.81 -8.01 10.31
CA LEU A 56 -4.28 -8.05 10.25
C LEU A 56 -4.80 -9.48 10.36
N MET A 57 -4.27 -10.41 9.58
CA MET A 57 -4.66 -11.82 9.61
C MET A 57 -4.39 -12.51 10.96
N LYS A 58 -3.49 -11.98 11.78
CA LYS A 58 -3.21 -12.44 13.14
C LYS A 58 -4.02 -11.71 14.21
N GLY A 59 -4.84 -10.75 13.86
CA GLY A 59 -5.57 -9.90 14.77
C GLY A 59 -4.69 -8.89 15.54
N ASN A 60 -3.45 -8.69 15.12
CA ASN A 60 -2.51 -7.78 15.76
C ASN A 60 -2.62 -6.39 15.12
N LEU A 61 -3.64 -5.61 15.51
CA LEU A 61 -3.96 -4.35 14.86
C LEU A 61 -2.91 -3.26 15.10
N LEU A 62 -2.34 -3.14 16.30
CA LEU A 62 -1.35 -2.09 16.60
C LEU A 62 -0.10 -2.16 15.70
N PRO A 63 0.58 -3.30 15.55
CA PRO A 63 1.68 -3.40 14.58
C PRO A 63 1.21 -3.25 13.13
N ALA A 64 -0.03 -3.62 12.78
CA ALA A 64 -0.58 -3.36 11.45
C ALA A 64 -0.68 -1.85 11.18
N TYR A 65 -1.18 -1.06 12.14
CA TYR A 65 -1.22 0.41 12.04
C TYR A 65 0.18 1.00 11.92
N ALA A 66 1.12 0.53 12.75
CA ALA A 66 2.49 1.04 12.75
C ALA A 66 3.17 0.80 11.39
N VAL A 67 3.06 -0.41 10.85
CA VAL A 67 3.62 -0.74 9.54
C VAL A 67 2.91 0.02 8.42
N TYR A 68 1.59 0.18 8.49
CA TYR A 68 0.84 0.99 7.54
C TYR A 68 1.30 2.45 7.58
N GLY A 69 1.41 3.05 8.78
CA GLY A 69 1.88 4.42 8.94
C GLY A 69 3.30 4.64 8.41
N LEU A 70 4.22 3.71 8.71
CA LEU A 70 5.57 3.75 8.14
C LEU A 70 5.55 3.60 6.62
N GLY A 71 4.69 2.73 6.09
CA GLY A 71 4.50 2.58 4.65
C GLY A 71 4.01 3.86 3.99
N VAL A 72 3.06 4.59 4.61
CA VAL A 72 2.58 5.90 4.13
C VAL A 72 3.71 6.93 4.15
N LEU A 73 4.51 6.97 5.22
CA LEU A 73 5.66 7.88 5.28
C LEU A 73 6.74 7.56 4.25
N LEU A 74 6.91 6.27 3.93
CA LEU A 74 7.86 5.83 2.91
C LEU A 74 7.36 6.15 1.49
N LYS A 75 6.08 5.88 1.23
CA LYS A 75 5.47 6.04 -0.10
C LYS A 75 3.96 6.31 0.02
N PRO A 76 3.47 7.50 -0.39
CA PRO A 76 2.04 7.87 -0.25
C PRO A 76 1.07 6.88 -0.93
N GLN A 77 1.54 6.11 -1.92
CA GLN A 77 0.74 5.07 -2.57
C GLN A 77 0.22 4.00 -1.59
N MET A 78 0.79 3.90 -0.37
CA MET A 78 0.26 3.03 0.68
C MET A 78 -1.19 3.33 1.03
N LEU A 79 -1.66 4.57 0.81
CA LEU A 79 -3.05 4.99 1.02
C LEU A 79 -4.07 4.17 0.20
N ILE A 80 -3.66 3.58 -0.93
CA ILE A 80 -4.50 2.67 -1.73
C ILE A 80 -4.92 1.43 -0.93
N PHE A 81 -4.12 1.03 0.07
CA PHE A 81 -4.41 -0.12 0.93
C PHE A 81 -5.22 0.25 2.20
N THR A 82 -5.65 1.51 2.34
CA THR A 82 -6.53 1.94 3.45
C THR A 82 -7.79 1.08 3.57
N PRO A 83 -8.52 0.74 2.49
CA PRO A 83 -9.70 -0.12 2.60
C PRO A 83 -9.40 -1.50 3.16
N VAL A 84 -8.24 -2.09 2.82
CA VAL A 84 -7.80 -3.39 3.37
C VAL A 84 -7.56 -3.28 4.88
N LEU A 85 -6.90 -2.20 5.32
CA LEU A 85 -6.70 -1.92 6.74
C LEU A 85 -8.03 -1.75 7.46
N LEU A 86 -8.94 -0.94 6.90
CA LEU A 86 -10.26 -0.69 7.50
C LEU A 86 -11.11 -1.97 7.55
N ALA A 87 -11.09 -2.80 6.52
CA ALA A 87 -11.77 -4.10 6.52
C ALA A 87 -11.25 -5.02 7.62
N GLY A 88 -9.92 -5.08 7.81
CA GLY A 88 -9.31 -5.86 8.90
C GLY A 88 -9.68 -5.33 10.30
N ILE A 89 -9.76 -4.00 10.47
CA ILE A 89 -10.23 -3.37 11.71
C ILE A 89 -11.70 -3.72 11.94
N TRP A 90 -12.52 -3.58 10.91
CA TRP A 90 -13.94 -3.87 10.99
C TRP A 90 -14.21 -5.33 11.39
N ASP A 91 -13.54 -6.27 10.72
CA ASP A 91 -13.64 -7.69 11.04
C ASP A 91 -13.28 -7.95 12.52
N HIS A 92 -12.11 -7.47 12.95
CA HIS A 92 -11.58 -7.77 14.27
C HIS A 92 -12.34 -7.07 15.42
N VAL A 93 -12.83 -5.84 15.19
CA VAL A 93 -13.48 -5.03 16.25
C VAL A 93 -14.98 -5.28 16.30
N PHE A 94 -15.64 -5.44 15.14
CA PHE A 94 -17.10 -5.46 15.06
C PHE A 94 -17.70 -6.83 14.73
N LEU A 95 -17.01 -7.66 13.91
CA LEU A 95 -17.58 -8.93 13.49
C LEU A 95 -17.21 -10.12 14.40
N GLN A 96 -16.03 -10.08 15.03
CA GLN A 96 -15.59 -11.24 15.84
C GLN A 96 -16.14 -11.26 17.28
N ASP A 97 -16.33 -10.20 17.94
CA ASP A 97 -16.94 -10.02 19.29
C ASP A 97 -16.77 -8.56 19.69
N PHE A 98 -17.77 -7.77 19.43
CA PHE A 98 -17.72 -6.36 19.76
C PHE A 98 -17.55 -6.14 21.27
N SER A 99 -16.58 -5.31 21.63
CA SER A 99 -16.36 -4.83 22.98
C SER A 99 -15.89 -3.38 22.93
N TRP A 100 -16.51 -2.52 23.72
CA TRP A 100 -16.09 -1.13 23.90
C TRP A 100 -14.61 -1.01 24.27
N ARG A 101 -14.09 -1.96 25.07
CA ARG A 101 -12.67 -2.02 25.43
C ARG A 101 -11.79 -2.25 24.19
N LYS A 102 -12.15 -3.20 23.32
CA LYS A 102 -11.44 -3.44 22.06
C LYS A 102 -11.50 -2.20 21.16
N PHE A 103 -12.68 -1.59 21.03
CA PHE A 103 -12.87 -0.39 20.21
C PHE A 103 -11.96 0.76 20.67
N PHE A 104 -12.02 1.14 21.95
CA PHE A 104 -11.17 2.22 22.47
C PHE A 104 -9.68 1.88 22.44
N TYR A 105 -9.30 0.63 22.72
CA TYR A 105 -7.90 0.20 22.59
C TYR A 105 -7.38 0.41 21.17
N ASN A 106 -8.15 0.03 20.14
CA ASN A 106 -7.76 0.21 18.75
C ASN A 106 -7.76 1.67 18.31
N LEU A 107 -8.72 2.47 18.77
CA LEU A 107 -8.77 3.92 18.55
C LEU A 107 -7.52 4.60 19.14
N CYS A 108 -7.19 4.31 20.39
CA CYS A 108 -5.98 4.84 21.02
C CYS A 108 -4.71 4.36 20.29
N GLY A 109 -4.67 3.09 19.88
CA GLY A 109 -3.55 2.53 19.11
C GLY A 109 -3.35 3.28 17.78
N GLY A 110 -4.43 3.55 17.06
CA GLY A 110 -4.38 4.37 15.84
C GLY A 110 -3.87 5.79 16.08
N LEU A 111 -4.37 6.44 17.14
CA LEU A 111 -3.91 7.78 17.54
C LEU A 111 -2.43 7.80 17.91
N VAL A 112 -1.95 6.81 18.65
CA VAL A 112 -0.52 6.68 19.00
C VAL A 112 0.35 6.57 17.74
N VAL A 113 -0.09 5.79 16.75
CA VAL A 113 0.64 5.67 15.49
C VAL A 113 0.64 6.99 14.72
N ILE A 114 -0.49 7.69 14.64
CA ILE A 114 -0.56 9.02 14.01
C ILE A 114 0.38 10.01 14.69
N CYS A 115 0.37 10.05 16.04
CA CYS A 115 1.32 10.89 16.79
C CYS A 115 2.76 10.50 16.51
N GLY A 116 3.07 9.21 16.44
CA GLY A 116 4.40 8.71 16.06
C GLY A 116 4.83 9.15 14.67
N MET A 117 3.94 9.11 13.67
CA MET A 117 4.20 9.61 12.33
C MET A 117 4.50 11.12 12.35
N LEU A 118 3.72 11.92 13.06
CA LEU A 118 3.95 13.36 13.19
C LEU A 118 5.29 13.65 13.87
N LEU A 119 5.65 12.91 14.91
CA LEU A 119 6.96 13.02 15.57
C LEU A 119 8.11 12.66 14.63
N LEU A 120 7.98 11.66 13.80
CA LEU A 120 8.98 11.31 12.78
C LEU A 120 9.12 12.39 11.71
N CYS A 121 8.05 13.10 11.37
CA CYS A 121 8.10 14.24 10.44
C CYS A 121 8.62 15.53 11.08
N ALA A 122 8.54 15.68 12.39
CA ALA A 122 8.88 16.94 13.09
C ALA A 122 10.29 17.47 12.78
N PRO A 123 11.36 16.66 12.71
CA PRO A 123 12.70 17.16 12.37
C PRO A 123 12.81 17.76 10.97
N PHE A 124 11.92 17.37 10.04
CA PHE A 124 11.89 17.86 8.66
C PHE A 124 10.94 19.06 8.48
N GLY A 125 10.22 19.44 9.54
CA GLY A 125 9.16 20.46 9.49
C GLY A 125 7.83 19.88 9.01
N LEU A 126 6.81 19.93 9.86
CA LEU A 126 5.48 19.35 9.55
C LEU A 126 4.84 19.99 8.32
N THR A 127 4.94 21.30 8.17
CA THR A 127 4.40 22.02 7.01
C THR A 127 5.10 21.59 5.71
N ALA A 128 6.43 21.43 5.74
CA ALA A 128 7.21 20.98 4.60
C ALA A 128 6.83 19.54 4.23
N ALA A 129 6.69 18.64 5.22
CA ALA A 129 6.26 17.28 4.99
C ALA A 129 4.86 17.22 4.35
N ILE A 130 3.87 17.92 4.90
CA ILE A 130 2.51 17.98 4.36
C ILE A 130 2.51 18.54 2.94
N SER A 131 3.23 19.64 2.70
CA SER A 131 3.37 20.25 1.38
C SER A 131 3.97 19.27 0.37
N GLN A 132 5.01 18.53 0.76
CA GLN A 132 5.63 17.52 -0.09
C GLN A 132 4.64 16.40 -0.47
N TYR A 133 3.85 15.90 0.49
CA TYR A 133 2.83 14.88 0.20
C TYR A 133 1.74 15.39 -0.74
N THR A 134 1.22 16.60 -0.50
CA THR A 134 0.17 17.19 -1.33
C THR A 134 0.68 17.51 -2.74
N SER A 135 1.88 18.03 -2.89
CA SER A 135 2.49 18.30 -4.20
C SER A 135 2.76 17.01 -4.97
N THR A 136 3.20 15.95 -4.29
CA THR A 136 3.46 14.66 -4.92
C THR A 136 2.18 14.04 -5.48
N LEU A 137 1.05 14.16 -4.78
CA LEU A 137 -0.25 13.66 -5.26
C LEU A 137 -0.73 14.39 -6.53
N GLY A 138 -0.33 15.65 -6.71
CA GLY A 138 -0.68 16.48 -7.88
C GLY A 138 0.38 16.51 -8.99
N SER A 139 1.54 15.87 -8.80
CA SER A 139 2.70 16.04 -9.69
C SER A 139 2.62 15.27 -11.02
N TYR A 140 1.68 14.37 -11.17
CA TYR A 140 1.52 13.60 -12.41
C TYR A 140 0.52 14.31 -13.33
N GLU A 141 1.03 14.94 -14.40
CA GLU A 141 0.23 15.70 -15.35
C GLU A 141 -0.30 14.84 -16.49
N TYR A 142 0.22 13.63 -16.65
CA TYR A 142 -0.06 12.78 -17.81
C TYR A 142 -0.91 11.56 -17.44
N ALA A 143 -1.71 11.08 -18.42
CA ALA A 143 -2.54 9.90 -18.28
C ALA A 143 -1.72 8.62 -18.08
N ALA A 144 -0.58 8.52 -18.75
CA ALA A 144 0.41 7.47 -18.58
C ALA A 144 1.82 8.02 -18.82
N ILE A 145 2.80 7.54 -18.04
CA ILE A 145 4.21 7.86 -18.21
C ILE A 145 4.96 6.54 -18.28
N ASN A 146 5.24 6.06 -19.47
CA ASN A 146 5.93 4.78 -19.72
C ASN A 146 5.35 3.60 -18.91
N ALA A 147 4.05 3.65 -18.61
CA ALA A 147 3.37 2.62 -17.86
C ALA A 147 2.62 1.68 -18.83
N TYR A 148 2.77 0.39 -18.62
CA TYR A 148 1.99 -0.64 -19.31
C TYR A 148 0.60 -0.76 -18.69
N ASN A 149 -0.18 0.30 -18.81
CA ASN A 149 -1.55 0.39 -18.31
C ASN A 149 -2.55 0.59 -19.46
N PHE A 150 -3.83 0.68 -19.13
CA PHE A 150 -4.91 0.88 -20.11
C PHE A 150 -4.68 2.10 -21.01
N TRP A 151 -4.21 3.22 -20.45
CA TRP A 151 -3.94 4.43 -21.22
C TRP A 151 -2.75 4.27 -22.16
N GLY A 152 -1.70 3.56 -21.70
CA GLY A 152 -0.57 3.22 -22.55
C GLY A 152 -0.96 2.33 -23.73
N LEU A 153 -1.89 1.38 -23.50
CA LEU A 153 -2.44 0.51 -24.57
C LEU A 153 -3.18 1.31 -25.64
N LEU A 154 -3.88 2.39 -25.24
CA LEU A 154 -4.59 3.29 -26.16
C LEU A 154 -3.68 4.33 -26.80
N GLY A 155 -2.37 4.25 -26.62
CA GLY A 155 -1.41 5.22 -27.18
C GLY A 155 -1.41 6.58 -26.48
N MET A 156 -2.01 6.69 -25.28
CA MET A 156 -2.10 7.91 -24.50
C MET A 156 -0.91 8.13 -23.54
N ASN A 157 0.25 7.59 -23.91
CA ASN A 157 1.48 7.85 -23.16
C ASN A 157 1.92 9.30 -23.39
N TRP A 158 2.24 10.02 -22.31
CA TRP A 158 2.58 11.45 -22.28
C TRP A 158 1.44 12.37 -22.72
N VAL A 159 0.20 11.90 -22.74
CA VAL A 159 -0.99 12.72 -22.98
C VAL A 159 -1.47 13.32 -21.65
N ASP A 160 -1.85 14.61 -21.66
CA ASP A 160 -2.36 15.31 -20.47
C ASP A 160 -3.55 14.54 -19.86
N GLN A 161 -3.51 14.34 -18.55
CA GLN A 161 -4.56 13.61 -17.82
C GLN A 161 -5.95 14.28 -17.90
N ASN A 162 -6.01 15.58 -18.25
CA ASN A 162 -7.25 16.31 -18.45
C ASN A 162 -7.86 16.09 -19.84
N THR A 163 -7.14 15.44 -20.76
CA THR A 163 -7.65 15.09 -22.08
C THR A 163 -8.94 14.29 -21.94
N ILE A 164 -9.97 14.71 -22.68
CA ILE A 164 -11.26 14.03 -22.67
C ILE A 164 -11.17 12.73 -23.46
N PHE A 165 -11.47 11.63 -22.82
CA PHE A 165 -11.65 10.32 -23.42
C PHE A 165 -13.12 9.94 -23.34
N LEU A 166 -13.77 9.70 -24.48
CA LEU A 166 -15.21 9.53 -24.62
C LEU A 166 -15.97 10.80 -24.15
N PHE A 167 -16.27 10.93 -22.86
CA PHE A 167 -17.06 12.05 -22.30
C PHE A 167 -16.51 12.60 -20.97
N LEU A 168 -15.41 12.02 -20.44
CA LEU A 168 -14.78 12.46 -19.19
C LEU A 168 -13.26 12.56 -19.36
N PRO A 169 -12.57 13.41 -18.55
CA PRO A 169 -11.12 13.42 -18.48
C PRO A 169 -10.54 12.07 -18.09
N CYS A 170 -9.35 11.73 -18.61
CA CYS A 170 -8.65 10.49 -18.29
C CYS A 170 -8.48 10.27 -16.78
N LYS A 171 -8.12 11.34 -16.03
CA LYS A 171 -8.00 11.29 -14.56
C LYS A 171 -9.31 10.89 -13.87
N THR A 172 -10.45 11.38 -14.37
CA THR A 172 -11.77 11.06 -13.80
C THR A 172 -12.11 9.60 -14.01
N TRP A 173 -11.84 9.06 -15.21
CA TRP A 173 -11.98 7.63 -15.48
C TRP A 173 -11.10 6.80 -14.57
N GLY A 174 -9.84 7.17 -14.40
CA GLY A 174 -8.92 6.49 -13.48
C GLY A 174 -9.44 6.47 -12.05
N THR A 175 -9.96 7.61 -11.57
CA THR A 175 -10.54 7.71 -10.23
C THR A 175 -11.78 6.83 -10.08
N ILE A 176 -12.70 6.84 -11.04
CA ILE A 176 -13.90 5.98 -11.02
C ILE A 176 -13.51 4.50 -10.97
N VAL A 177 -12.58 4.07 -11.83
CA VAL A 177 -12.14 2.67 -11.87
C VAL A 177 -11.50 2.25 -10.55
N ILE A 178 -10.62 3.09 -9.98
CA ILE A 178 -10.00 2.80 -8.67
C ILE A 178 -11.08 2.68 -7.58
N LEU A 179 -12.02 3.60 -7.53
CA LEU A 179 -13.11 3.55 -6.54
C LEU A 179 -13.95 2.28 -6.68
N LEU A 180 -14.30 1.87 -7.91
CA LEU A 180 -15.07 0.66 -8.16
C LEU A 180 -14.33 -0.65 -7.82
N ILE A 181 -12.99 -0.64 -7.88
CA ILE A 181 -12.18 -1.83 -7.56
C ILE A 181 -11.92 -1.91 -6.05
N VAL A 182 -11.83 -0.77 -5.38
CA VAL A 182 -11.37 -0.67 -3.99
C VAL A 182 -12.52 -0.65 -2.99
N LEU A 183 -13.71 -0.21 -3.40
CA LEU A 183 -14.94 -0.17 -2.59
C LEU A 183 -15.85 -1.36 -2.88
#